data_0c5d4cd285ec4ed50d3ba0e081abd2cd
#
_entry.id   0c5d4cd285ec4ed50d3ba0e081abd2cd
#
_cell.length_a   1.000
_cell.length_b   1.000
_cell.length_c   1.000
_cell.angle_alpha   90.00
_cell.angle_beta   90.00
_cell.angle_gamma   90.00
#
_symmetry.space_group_name_H-M   'P 1'
#
loop_
_entity.id
_entity.type
_entity.pdbx_description
1 polymer ?
#
loop_
_entity_poly.entity_id
_entity_poly.type
_entity_poly.pdbx_seq_one_letter_code
_entity_poly.pdbx_strand_id
1 'polypeptide(L)'
;MKKYLIICLVLSLALGAAAQRMCPNAQYQAYVDQYKDLAIQQMLKYKIPASITLAQGILESRAGLSDLAVKGNNHFGIKCHGWTGRTVYHDDDERSECFRAYDDVYQSFEDHSQFLQRDRYKSLFTLKLTDYKGWANGLKKCGYATSPTYATQLIQLIDLYGLNEYDHAKKYDKFMAEKVSRDKPVASGQQLHPIYIYNKNYYLFARKGDTFRSIGQEVDISYRKLAKRNERNKNDVLNEGDIIYLKKKQKRALKQFKNQPHTVKSGESLYDIAQMYGIRLKSLYKMNKLDDNYMPRVGDKLRVR
;
A
#
# COMPACT_ATOMS: atom_id res chain seq x y z
N MET A 1 15.23 43.07 -48.27
CA MET A 1 15.75 42.24 -47.16
C MET A 1 14.52 41.75 -46.36
N LYS A 2 14.08 40.50 -46.62
CA LYS A 2 12.93 39.90 -45.94
C LYS A 2 13.42 39.16 -44.69
N LYS A 3 13.01 39.64 -43.50
CA LYS A 3 13.26 38.97 -42.23
C LYS A 3 12.27 37.81 -42.05
N TYR A 4 12.76 36.59 -42.08
CA TYR A 4 11.98 35.40 -41.70
C TYR A 4 11.95 35.26 -40.17
N LEU A 5 10.76 35.40 -39.60
CA LEU A 5 10.51 35.17 -38.18
C LEU A 5 10.27 33.67 -38.01
N ILE A 6 11.25 32.98 -37.45
CA ILE A 6 11.11 31.57 -37.06
C ILE A 6 10.36 31.52 -35.72
N ILE A 7 9.07 31.15 -35.78
CA ILE A 7 8.28 30.84 -34.58
C ILE A 7 8.62 29.42 -34.17
N CYS A 8 9.47 29.26 -33.16
CA CYS A 8 9.64 27.97 -32.47
C CYS A 8 8.40 27.68 -31.63
N LEU A 9 7.52 26.84 -32.18
CA LEU A 9 6.40 26.28 -31.44
C LEU A 9 6.93 25.25 -30.45
N VAL A 10 7.15 25.65 -29.18
CA VAL A 10 7.48 24.74 -28.10
C VAL A 10 6.19 24.01 -27.72
N LEU A 11 5.98 22.83 -28.30
CA LEU A 11 4.95 21.89 -27.83
C LEU A 11 5.38 21.38 -26.46
N SER A 12 4.91 22.02 -25.38
CA SER A 12 4.97 21.48 -24.03
C SER A 12 4.05 20.25 -23.96
N LEU A 13 4.60 19.08 -24.20
CA LEU A 13 3.99 17.81 -23.84
C LEU A 13 3.86 17.79 -22.29
N ALA A 14 2.72 18.24 -21.79
CA ALA A 14 2.28 17.93 -20.43
C ALA A 14 2.04 16.41 -20.36
N LEU A 15 3.11 15.66 -20.12
CA LEU A 15 3.00 14.29 -19.65
C LEU A 15 2.30 14.35 -18.29
N GLY A 16 0.99 14.20 -18.29
CA GLY A 16 0.23 13.96 -17.09
C GLY A 16 0.83 12.74 -16.40
N ALA A 17 1.49 12.95 -15.26
CA ALA A 17 1.97 11.88 -14.41
C ALA A 17 0.74 11.05 -13.96
N ALA A 18 0.41 10.02 -14.73
CA ALA A 18 -0.60 9.06 -14.34
C ALA A 18 -0.10 8.40 -13.06
N ALA A 19 -0.77 8.65 -11.94
CA ALA A 19 -0.45 8.03 -10.67
C ALA A 19 -0.32 6.51 -10.87
N GLN A 20 0.87 5.99 -10.66
CA GLN A 20 1.16 4.56 -10.82
C GLN A 20 0.27 3.79 -9.83
N ARG A 21 -0.60 2.91 -10.32
CA ARG A 21 -1.53 2.18 -9.47
C ARG A 21 -0.81 1.09 -8.71
N MET A 22 -1.09 1.06 -7.42
CA MET A 22 -0.43 0.16 -6.47
C MET A 22 -1.02 -1.24 -6.55
N CYS A 23 -0.17 -2.23 -6.34
CA CYS A 23 -0.51 -3.65 -6.19
C CYS A 23 -0.13 -4.13 -4.79
N PRO A 24 -0.68 -5.26 -4.32
CA PRO A 24 -0.34 -5.80 -3.01
C PRO A 24 1.18 -5.94 -2.84
N ASN A 25 1.68 -5.49 -1.71
CA ASN A 25 3.07 -5.53 -1.30
C ASN A 25 3.13 -6.04 0.14
N ALA A 26 3.90 -7.10 0.38
CA ALA A 26 4.04 -7.73 1.70
C ALA A 26 4.56 -6.76 2.76
N GLN A 27 5.50 -5.88 2.40
CA GLN A 27 6.08 -4.89 3.29
C GLN A 27 5.04 -3.85 3.74
N TYR A 28 4.19 -3.37 2.83
CA TYR A 28 3.11 -2.43 3.17
C TYR A 28 2.09 -3.09 4.09
N GLN A 29 1.78 -4.36 3.83
CA GLN A 29 0.89 -5.12 4.69
C GLN A 29 1.49 -5.32 6.09
N ALA A 30 2.78 -5.67 6.19
CA ALA A 30 3.48 -5.79 7.47
C ALA A 30 3.43 -4.48 8.28
N TYR A 31 3.58 -3.34 7.62
CA TYR A 31 3.42 -2.03 8.24
C TYR A 31 2.00 -1.84 8.81
N VAL A 32 0.97 -2.18 8.04
CA VAL A 32 -0.42 -2.12 8.50
C VAL A 32 -0.62 -3.03 9.71
N ASP A 33 -0.17 -4.27 9.64
CA ASP A 33 -0.32 -5.24 10.72
C ASP A 33 0.37 -4.77 12.02
N GLN A 34 1.52 -4.12 11.88
CA GLN A 34 2.29 -3.60 13.02
C GLN A 34 1.65 -2.35 13.65
N TYR A 35 1.08 -1.43 12.85
CA TYR A 35 0.68 -0.11 13.33
C TYR A 35 -0.83 0.17 13.32
N LYS A 36 -1.66 -0.78 12.86
CA LYS A 36 -3.13 -0.61 12.83
C LYS A 36 -3.72 -0.22 14.19
N ASP A 37 -3.24 -0.85 15.25
CA ASP A 37 -3.77 -0.63 16.59
C ASP A 37 -3.40 0.76 17.11
N LEU A 38 -2.19 1.21 16.82
CA LEU A 38 -1.74 2.56 17.13
C LEU A 38 -2.55 3.60 16.35
N ALA A 39 -2.79 3.38 15.07
CA ALA A 39 -3.61 4.28 14.25
C ALA A 39 -5.06 4.36 14.76
N ILE A 40 -5.66 3.24 15.21
CA ILE A 40 -6.99 3.23 15.84
C ILE A 40 -6.97 4.03 17.14
N GLN A 41 -5.96 3.89 17.99
CA GLN A 41 -5.83 4.67 19.22
C GLN A 41 -5.77 6.17 18.92
N GLN A 42 -4.97 6.57 17.92
CA GLN A 42 -4.87 7.97 17.49
C GLN A 42 -6.22 8.48 16.95
N MET A 43 -6.93 7.68 16.15
CA MET A 43 -8.27 8.03 15.66
C MET A 43 -9.25 8.27 16.79
N LEU A 44 -9.28 7.40 17.79
CA LEU A 44 -10.21 7.53 18.93
C LEU A 44 -9.90 8.79 19.76
N LYS A 45 -8.61 9.13 19.90
CA LYS A 45 -8.15 10.31 20.65
C LYS A 45 -8.30 11.60 19.88
N TYR A 46 -7.83 11.67 18.64
CA TYR A 46 -7.68 12.90 17.85
C TYR A 46 -8.72 13.07 16.74
N LYS A 47 -9.61 12.09 16.52
CA LYS A 47 -10.65 12.13 15.49
C LYS A 47 -10.10 12.27 14.06
N ILE A 48 -8.96 11.65 13.78
CA ILE A 48 -8.37 11.50 12.45
C ILE A 48 -8.60 10.06 12.01
N PRO A 49 -9.11 9.76 10.80
CA PRO A 49 -9.34 8.38 10.37
C PRO A 49 -8.08 7.52 10.49
N ALA A 50 -8.21 6.32 11.05
CA ALA A 50 -7.10 5.38 11.17
C ALA A 50 -6.55 5.00 9.79
N SER A 51 -7.43 4.89 8.79
CA SER A 51 -7.07 4.64 7.40
C SER A 51 -6.16 5.71 6.82
N ILE A 52 -6.44 6.98 7.10
CA ILE A 52 -5.61 8.12 6.68
C ILE A 52 -4.24 8.06 7.35
N THR A 53 -4.19 7.87 8.67
CA THR A 53 -2.92 7.78 9.42
C THR A 53 -2.04 6.64 8.89
N LEU A 54 -2.62 5.45 8.65
CA LEU A 54 -1.88 4.31 8.09
C LEU A 54 -1.39 4.57 6.66
N ALA A 55 -2.25 5.11 5.79
CA ALA A 55 -1.87 5.39 4.41
C ALA A 55 -0.77 6.45 4.32
N GLN A 56 -0.83 7.50 5.15
CA GLN A 56 0.24 8.50 5.26
C GLN A 56 1.53 7.85 5.78
N GLY A 57 1.47 7.08 6.85
CA GLY A 57 2.64 6.39 7.39
C GLY A 57 3.32 5.48 6.36
N ILE A 58 2.56 4.74 5.55
CA ILE A 58 3.10 3.92 4.46
C ILE A 58 3.79 4.80 3.41
N LEU A 59 3.13 5.87 2.99
CA LEU A 59 3.60 6.72 1.88
C LEU A 59 4.84 7.53 2.28
N GLU A 60 4.79 8.20 3.43
CA GLU A 60 5.84 9.12 3.91
C GLU A 60 7.09 8.38 4.40
N SER A 61 6.92 7.20 5.00
CA SER A 61 8.03 6.44 5.57
C SER A 61 8.55 5.30 4.69
N ARG A 62 8.00 5.11 3.48
CA ARG A 62 8.27 3.91 2.67
C ARG A 62 7.95 2.63 3.48
N ALA A 63 6.81 2.65 4.18
CA ALA A 63 6.38 1.60 5.12
C ALA A 63 7.42 1.33 6.24
N GLY A 64 7.94 2.38 6.83
CA GLY A 64 8.89 2.31 7.95
C GLY A 64 10.35 2.10 7.56
N LEU A 65 10.68 2.08 6.26
CA LEU A 65 12.05 1.83 5.76
C LEU A 65 12.78 3.08 5.27
N SER A 66 12.20 4.27 5.37
CA SER A 66 12.93 5.49 5.07
C SER A 66 13.99 5.76 6.14
N ASP A 67 15.04 6.48 5.78
CA ASP A 67 16.09 6.90 6.71
C ASP A 67 15.52 7.62 7.93
N LEU A 68 14.52 8.49 7.71
CA LEU A 68 13.85 9.23 8.78
C LEU A 68 13.11 8.29 9.74
N ALA A 69 12.44 7.26 9.22
CA ALA A 69 11.76 6.28 10.05
C ALA A 69 12.73 5.40 10.83
N VAL A 70 13.81 4.93 10.18
CA VAL A 70 14.78 4.01 10.79
C VAL A 70 15.67 4.72 11.83
N LYS A 71 16.20 5.91 11.50
CA LYS A 71 17.16 6.62 12.36
C LYS A 71 16.47 7.52 13.40
N GLY A 72 15.29 8.04 13.07
CA GLY A 72 14.58 9.04 13.88
C GLY A 72 13.19 8.62 14.35
N ASN A 73 12.74 7.40 14.11
CA ASN A 73 11.34 6.97 14.32
C ASN A 73 10.31 7.94 13.72
N ASN A 74 10.70 8.75 12.71
CA ASN A 74 9.86 9.77 12.10
C ASN A 74 9.13 9.20 10.88
N HIS A 75 7.94 8.68 11.11
CA HIS A 75 7.14 8.00 10.09
C HIS A 75 6.33 8.94 9.18
N PHE A 76 6.34 10.24 9.45
CA PHE A 76 5.54 11.22 8.72
C PHE A 76 6.35 12.38 8.15
N GLY A 77 7.69 12.32 8.22
CA GLY A 77 8.56 13.34 7.67
C GLY A 77 8.36 14.73 8.31
N ILE A 78 8.06 14.80 9.61
CA ILE A 78 7.79 16.08 10.26
C ILE A 78 9.10 16.83 10.46
N LYS A 79 9.21 18.03 9.84
CA LYS A 79 10.36 18.94 9.96
C LYS A 79 10.39 19.64 11.32
N CYS A 80 11.54 20.12 11.74
CA CYS A 80 11.78 20.66 13.09
C CYS A 80 10.83 21.81 13.50
N HIS A 81 10.73 22.88 12.72
CA HIS A 81 9.83 24.02 13.00
C HIS A 81 9.69 24.40 14.50
N GLY A 82 10.81 24.74 15.14
CA GLY A 82 10.82 25.07 16.58
C GLY A 82 10.80 23.88 17.54
N TRP A 83 11.06 22.68 17.04
CA TRP A 83 11.22 21.47 17.85
C TRP A 83 12.45 21.56 18.75
N THR A 84 12.28 21.22 20.04
CA THR A 84 13.36 21.24 21.06
C THR A 84 13.87 19.85 21.43
N GLY A 85 13.25 18.79 20.88
CA GLY A 85 13.67 17.40 21.10
C GLY A 85 14.84 16.99 20.20
N ARG A 86 15.11 15.68 20.14
CA ARG A 86 16.14 15.10 19.26
C ARG A 86 15.81 15.40 17.80
N THR A 87 16.84 15.52 16.97
CA THR A 87 16.72 15.82 15.55
C THR A 87 17.54 14.84 14.71
N VAL A 88 17.15 14.69 13.46
CA VAL A 88 17.90 14.01 12.42
C VAL A 88 17.92 14.90 11.19
N TYR A 89 19.05 14.91 10.47
CA TYR A 89 19.21 15.69 9.26
C TYR A 89 19.14 14.77 8.04
N HIS A 90 18.40 15.20 7.03
CA HIS A 90 18.20 14.44 5.80
C HIS A 90 18.06 15.40 4.61
N ASP A 91 18.56 15.01 3.43
CA ASP A 91 18.37 15.76 2.20
C ASP A 91 16.95 15.49 1.67
N ASP A 92 16.12 16.52 1.55
CA ASP A 92 14.76 16.47 1.02
C ASP A 92 14.59 17.57 -0.04
N ASP A 93 13.78 18.59 0.20
CA ASP A 93 13.67 19.76 -0.70
C ASP A 93 14.96 20.59 -0.74
N GLU A 94 15.66 20.62 0.38
CA GLU A 94 16.96 21.27 0.56
C GLU A 94 18.01 20.31 1.13
N ARG A 95 19.28 20.67 1.06
CA ARG A 95 20.37 19.89 1.68
C ARG A 95 20.31 20.01 3.20
N SER A 96 20.46 18.87 3.89
CA SER A 96 20.60 18.80 5.35
C SER A 96 19.46 19.48 6.10
N GLU A 97 18.21 19.24 5.67
CA GLU A 97 17.04 19.74 6.37
C GLU A 97 16.86 19.04 7.73
N CYS A 98 16.36 19.81 8.70
CA CYS A 98 16.13 19.34 10.05
C CYS A 98 14.76 18.66 10.20
N PHE A 99 14.78 17.41 10.62
CA PHE A 99 13.58 16.63 10.94
C PHE A 99 13.54 16.23 12.42
N ARG A 100 12.34 16.15 12.98
CA ARG A 100 12.13 15.67 14.34
C ARG A 100 12.58 14.20 14.46
N ALA A 101 13.19 13.86 15.58
CA ALA A 101 13.48 12.48 15.94
C ALA A 101 12.81 12.13 17.28
N TYR A 102 12.26 10.93 17.35
CA TYR A 102 11.48 10.45 18.49
C TYR A 102 12.16 9.25 19.12
N ASP A 103 11.84 8.99 20.39
CA ASP A 103 12.39 7.85 21.11
C ASP A 103 11.74 6.55 20.68
N ASP A 104 10.47 6.62 20.27
CA ASP A 104 9.71 5.50 19.72
C ASP A 104 8.71 5.94 18.64
N VAL A 105 8.11 4.97 17.98
CA VAL A 105 7.14 5.21 16.90
C VAL A 105 5.82 5.80 17.43
N TYR A 106 5.42 5.49 18.68
CA TYR A 106 4.22 6.06 19.30
C TYR A 106 4.28 7.59 19.31
N GLN A 107 5.43 8.16 19.70
CA GLN A 107 5.63 9.61 19.71
C GLN A 107 5.48 10.23 18.32
N SER A 108 5.95 9.53 17.27
CA SER A 108 5.77 9.99 15.89
C SER A 108 4.29 10.06 15.48
N PHE A 109 3.51 9.03 15.81
CA PHE A 109 2.07 9.00 15.53
C PHE A 109 1.30 10.05 16.33
N GLU A 110 1.70 10.23 17.57
CA GLU A 110 1.12 11.26 18.47
C GLU A 110 1.38 12.67 17.94
N ASP A 111 2.63 12.97 17.58
CA ASP A 111 3.00 14.27 17.03
C ASP A 111 2.36 14.55 15.68
N HIS A 112 2.26 13.55 14.80
CA HIS A 112 1.50 13.64 13.57
C HIS A 112 0.03 13.99 13.82
N SER A 113 -0.59 13.34 14.79
CA SER A 113 -1.99 13.62 15.13
C SER A 113 -2.16 15.06 15.65
N GLN A 114 -1.23 15.53 16.48
CA GLN A 114 -1.21 16.92 16.96
C GLN A 114 -0.91 17.91 15.82
N PHE A 115 -0.04 17.57 14.89
CA PHE A 115 0.26 18.38 13.71
C PHE A 115 -1.01 18.63 12.88
N LEU A 116 -1.87 17.64 12.72
CA LEU A 116 -3.14 17.78 12.00
C LEU A 116 -4.22 18.54 12.79
N GLN A 117 -4.02 18.85 14.08
CA GLN A 117 -4.93 19.72 14.84
C GLN A 117 -4.73 21.23 14.55
N ARG A 118 -3.70 21.60 13.77
CA ARG A 118 -3.42 23.01 13.43
C ARG A 118 -4.55 23.63 12.61
N ASP A 119 -4.70 24.95 12.71
CA ASP A 119 -5.79 25.73 12.10
C ASP A 119 -5.99 25.47 10.61
N ARG A 120 -4.90 25.27 9.86
CA ARG A 120 -4.96 24.97 8.42
C ARG A 120 -5.73 23.70 8.07
N TYR A 121 -5.87 22.76 9.01
CA TYR A 121 -6.55 21.47 8.83
C TYR A 121 -7.93 21.41 9.50
N LYS A 122 -8.38 22.46 10.18
CA LYS A 122 -9.66 22.49 10.93
C LYS A 122 -10.86 22.05 10.09
N SER A 123 -10.88 22.40 8.81
CA SER A 123 -11.98 22.03 7.91
C SER A 123 -12.14 20.52 7.74
N LEU A 124 -11.08 19.74 7.95
CA LEU A 124 -11.13 18.28 7.83
C LEU A 124 -12.00 17.65 8.92
N PHE A 125 -12.06 18.26 10.09
CA PHE A 125 -12.80 17.75 11.24
C PHE A 125 -14.31 17.93 11.13
N THR A 126 -14.81 18.57 10.07
CA THR A 126 -16.22 18.59 9.70
C THR A 126 -16.66 17.35 8.92
N LEU A 127 -15.70 16.57 8.41
CA LEU A 127 -15.94 15.34 7.68
C LEU A 127 -16.20 14.17 8.65
N LYS A 128 -16.96 13.17 8.16
CA LYS A 128 -17.10 11.91 8.91
C LYS A 128 -15.75 11.17 8.95
N LEU A 129 -15.48 10.48 10.05
CA LEU A 129 -14.28 9.62 10.15
C LEU A 129 -14.20 8.56 9.05
N THR A 130 -15.36 8.08 8.57
CA THR A 130 -15.43 7.09 7.49
C THR A 130 -15.34 7.68 6.08
N ASP A 131 -15.25 9.03 5.95
CA ASP A 131 -15.07 9.70 4.66
C ASP A 131 -13.58 9.88 4.34
N TYR A 132 -12.84 8.79 4.26
CA TYR A 132 -11.40 8.82 3.93
C TYR A 132 -11.10 9.52 2.60
N LYS A 133 -12.03 9.50 1.62
CA LYS A 133 -11.85 10.19 0.34
C LYS A 133 -11.92 11.72 0.51
N GLY A 134 -12.88 12.19 1.29
CA GLY A 134 -12.95 13.60 1.68
C GLY A 134 -11.72 14.04 2.45
N TRP A 135 -11.25 13.23 3.39
CA TRP A 135 -10.02 13.48 4.15
C TRP A 135 -8.78 13.55 3.26
N ALA A 136 -8.56 12.58 2.37
CA ALA A 136 -7.42 12.57 1.46
C ALA A 136 -7.37 13.80 0.55
N ASN A 137 -8.50 14.15 -0.07
CA ASN A 137 -8.61 15.34 -0.91
C ASN A 137 -8.44 16.63 -0.10
N GLY A 138 -9.01 16.67 1.10
CA GLY A 138 -8.88 17.79 2.02
C GLY A 138 -7.44 18.03 2.48
N LEU A 139 -6.69 16.98 2.83
CA LEU A 139 -5.26 17.07 3.15
C LEU A 139 -4.46 17.70 2.00
N LYS A 140 -4.71 17.26 0.77
CA LYS A 140 -4.09 17.85 -0.42
C LYS A 140 -4.47 19.33 -0.58
N LYS A 141 -5.76 19.66 -0.43
CA LYS A 141 -6.24 21.06 -0.51
C LYS A 141 -5.64 21.95 0.59
N CYS A 142 -5.46 21.42 1.79
CA CYS A 142 -4.79 22.12 2.90
C CYS A 142 -3.26 22.19 2.75
N GLY A 143 -2.69 21.66 1.67
CA GLY A 143 -1.25 21.73 1.38
C GLY A 143 -0.41 20.85 2.30
N TYR A 144 -0.91 19.66 2.68
CA TYR A 144 -0.10 18.68 3.41
C TYR A 144 1.09 18.19 2.56
N ALA A 145 0.86 17.98 1.27
CA ALA A 145 1.90 17.62 0.32
C ALA A 145 1.77 18.41 -0.99
N THR A 146 2.90 18.64 -1.66
CA THR A 146 2.95 19.36 -2.94
C THR A 146 2.55 18.50 -4.12
N SER A 147 2.79 17.18 -4.07
CA SER A 147 2.49 16.23 -5.13
C SER A 147 1.03 16.30 -5.62
N PRO A 148 0.76 16.45 -6.93
CA PRO A 148 -0.61 16.49 -7.46
C PRO A 148 -1.36 15.17 -7.29
N THR A 149 -0.64 14.06 -7.13
CA THR A 149 -1.20 12.71 -7.01
C THR A 149 -1.41 12.25 -5.57
N TYR A 150 -1.06 13.07 -4.58
CA TYR A 150 -1.06 12.70 -3.16
C TYR A 150 -2.39 12.10 -2.68
N ALA A 151 -3.50 12.79 -2.90
CA ALA A 151 -4.81 12.30 -2.50
C ALA A 151 -5.17 10.96 -3.18
N THR A 152 -4.85 10.83 -4.47
CA THR A 152 -5.06 9.59 -5.22
C THR A 152 -4.24 8.43 -4.68
N GLN A 153 -3.00 8.67 -4.29
CA GLN A 153 -2.12 7.66 -3.69
C GLN A 153 -2.65 7.19 -2.33
N LEU A 154 -3.09 8.10 -1.46
CA LEU A 154 -3.72 7.74 -0.18
C LEU A 154 -4.99 6.89 -0.40
N ILE A 155 -5.89 7.31 -1.29
CA ILE A 155 -7.12 6.57 -1.61
C ILE A 155 -6.78 5.18 -2.16
N GLN A 156 -5.79 5.07 -3.04
CA GLN A 156 -5.36 3.77 -3.58
C GLN A 156 -4.81 2.84 -2.50
N LEU A 157 -4.01 3.33 -1.56
CA LEU A 157 -3.52 2.56 -0.42
C LEU A 157 -4.69 2.09 0.46
N ILE A 158 -5.60 2.98 0.79
CA ILE A 158 -6.76 2.66 1.63
C ILE A 158 -7.63 1.60 0.97
N ASP A 159 -7.96 1.77 -0.31
CA ASP A 159 -8.78 0.82 -1.08
C ASP A 159 -8.07 -0.54 -1.26
N LEU A 160 -6.76 -0.54 -1.46
CA LEU A 160 -5.96 -1.73 -1.73
C LEU A 160 -5.84 -2.63 -0.50
N TYR A 161 -5.57 -2.03 0.65
CA TYR A 161 -5.35 -2.74 1.92
C TYR A 161 -6.59 -2.78 2.81
N GLY A 162 -7.73 -2.24 2.36
CA GLY A 162 -8.99 -2.21 3.12
C GLY A 162 -8.88 -1.42 4.42
N LEU A 163 -8.03 -0.36 4.44
CA LEU A 163 -7.73 0.36 5.68
C LEU A 163 -8.94 1.09 6.25
N ASN A 164 -9.93 1.42 5.42
CA ASN A 164 -11.19 2.05 5.83
C ASN A 164 -12.02 1.18 6.80
N GLU A 165 -11.75 -0.12 6.89
CA GLU A 165 -12.38 -0.98 7.90
C GLU A 165 -12.02 -0.54 9.32
N TYR A 166 -10.82 0.01 9.55
CA TYR A 166 -10.37 0.49 10.85
C TYR A 166 -11.07 1.77 11.30
N ASP A 167 -11.65 2.54 10.38
CA ASP A 167 -12.36 3.79 10.68
C ASP A 167 -13.71 3.56 11.39
N HIS A 168 -14.20 2.31 11.40
CA HIS A 168 -15.44 1.91 12.09
C HIS A 168 -15.23 1.54 13.56
N ALA A 169 -14.01 1.55 14.07
CA ALA A 169 -13.71 1.23 15.46
C ALA A 169 -14.31 2.29 16.41
N LYS A 170 -15.35 1.93 17.17
CA LYS A 170 -15.99 2.82 18.14
C LYS A 170 -15.32 2.81 19.52
N LYS A 171 -14.77 1.65 19.90
CA LYS A 171 -13.98 1.42 21.12
C LYS A 171 -12.87 0.46 20.75
N TYR A 172 -11.64 0.80 21.13
CA TYR A 172 -10.47 -0.02 20.82
C TYR A 172 -10.62 -1.46 21.33
N ASP A 173 -10.95 -1.63 22.61
CA ASP A 173 -11.01 -2.94 23.24
C ASP A 173 -12.06 -3.86 22.61
N LYS A 174 -13.24 -3.31 22.27
CA LYS A 174 -14.30 -4.09 21.61
C LYS A 174 -13.91 -4.49 20.19
N PHE A 175 -13.34 -3.57 19.43
CA PHE A 175 -12.87 -3.82 18.07
C PHE A 175 -11.75 -4.87 18.05
N MET A 176 -10.78 -4.77 18.98
CA MET A 176 -9.69 -5.72 19.09
C MET A 176 -10.18 -7.10 19.55
N ALA A 177 -11.11 -7.18 20.48
CA ALA A 177 -11.70 -8.45 20.92
C ALA A 177 -12.42 -9.16 19.77
N GLU A 178 -13.13 -8.43 18.90
CA GLU A 178 -13.76 -8.97 17.69
C GLU A 178 -12.74 -9.48 16.67
N LYS A 179 -11.61 -8.79 16.49
CA LYS A 179 -10.52 -9.23 15.60
C LYS A 179 -9.75 -10.42 16.19
N VAL A 180 -9.35 -10.38 17.45
CA VAL A 180 -8.66 -11.48 18.14
C VAL A 180 -9.50 -12.74 18.17
N SER A 181 -10.84 -12.62 18.27
CA SER A 181 -11.73 -13.80 18.20
C SER A 181 -11.78 -14.44 16.81
N ARG A 182 -11.49 -13.67 15.74
CA ARG A 182 -11.34 -14.20 14.37
C ARG A 182 -9.93 -14.75 14.10
N ASP A 183 -8.94 -14.25 14.81
CA ASP A 183 -7.52 -14.63 14.70
C ASP A 183 -7.11 -15.59 15.83
N LYS A 184 -8.01 -16.47 16.33
CA LYS A 184 -7.71 -17.43 17.41
C LYS A 184 -6.45 -18.24 17.08
N PRO A 185 -5.44 -18.27 17.95
CA PRO A 185 -4.28 -19.13 17.74
C PRO A 185 -4.74 -20.60 17.77
N VAL A 186 -4.30 -21.34 16.77
CA VAL A 186 -4.40 -22.81 16.81
C VAL A 186 -3.49 -23.31 17.93
N ALA A 187 -3.91 -24.36 18.63
CA ALA A 187 -3.27 -24.93 19.82
C ALA A 187 -1.80 -25.39 19.65
N SER A 188 -1.16 -25.11 18.52
CA SER A 188 0.22 -25.51 18.17
C SER A 188 1.27 -24.43 18.37
N GLY A 189 0.95 -23.26 18.94
CA GLY A 189 1.91 -22.15 19.09
C GLY A 189 2.34 -21.49 17.80
N GLN A 190 1.83 -21.90 16.62
CA GLN A 190 2.09 -21.27 15.35
C GLN A 190 1.11 -20.12 15.12
N GLN A 191 1.63 -18.93 14.89
CA GLN A 191 0.84 -17.77 14.49
C GLN A 191 0.28 -18.01 13.08
N LEU A 192 -1.06 -18.01 12.94
CA LEU A 192 -1.73 -18.14 11.65
C LEU A 192 -1.36 -17.01 10.69
N HIS A 193 -1.44 -17.28 9.38
CA HIS A 193 -1.28 -16.24 8.38
C HIS A 193 -2.48 -15.29 8.38
N PRO A 194 -2.27 -13.97 8.38
CA PRO A 194 -3.32 -13.01 8.07
C PRO A 194 -3.89 -13.27 6.68
N ILE A 195 -5.22 -13.27 6.55
CA ILE A 195 -5.91 -13.45 5.26
C ILE A 195 -6.44 -12.12 4.79
N TYR A 196 -6.09 -11.75 3.57
CA TYR A 196 -6.42 -10.49 2.91
C TYR A 196 -7.39 -10.70 1.75
N ILE A 197 -7.99 -9.60 1.27
CA ILE A 197 -8.91 -9.63 0.12
C ILE A 197 -8.35 -8.74 -1.00
N TYR A 198 -8.22 -9.31 -2.19
CA TYR A 198 -7.88 -8.57 -3.40
C TYR A 198 -8.54 -9.16 -4.63
N ASN A 199 -9.02 -8.32 -5.54
CA ASN A 199 -9.66 -8.71 -6.81
C ASN A 199 -10.73 -9.82 -6.63
N LYS A 200 -11.58 -9.70 -5.60
CA LYS A 200 -12.62 -10.67 -5.22
C LYS A 200 -12.08 -12.05 -4.85
N ASN A 201 -10.85 -12.12 -4.38
CA ASN A 201 -10.20 -13.34 -3.91
C ASN A 201 -9.60 -13.11 -2.53
N TYR A 202 -9.40 -14.20 -1.78
CA TYR A 202 -8.63 -14.21 -0.55
C TYR A 202 -7.19 -14.59 -0.87
N TYR A 203 -6.24 -13.99 -0.17
CA TYR A 203 -4.82 -14.31 -0.31
C TYR A 203 -4.10 -14.14 1.04
N LEU A 204 -2.91 -14.70 1.13
CA LEU A 204 -1.95 -14.50 2.21
C LEU A 204 -0.56 -14.31 1.59
N PHE A 205 0.38 -13.84 2.41
CA PHE A 205 1.79 -13.83 2.05
C PHE A 205 2.49 -15.04 2.66
N ALA A 206 3.27 -15.76 1.86
CA ALA A 206 4.09 -16.86 2.36
C ALA A 206 5.21 -16.31 3.29
N ARG A 207 5.50 -17.02 4.35
CA ARG A 207 6.61 -16.78 5.27
C ARG A 207 7.80 -17.66 4.89
N LYS A 208 8.96 -17.33 5.42
CA LYS A 208 10.16 -18.15 5.26
C LYS A 208 9.91 -19.59 5.75
N GLY A 209 10.15 -20.55 4.88
CA GLY A 209 9.95 -21.98 5.19
C GLY A 209 8.55 -22.52 4.90
N ASP A 210 7.63 -21.68 4.40
CA ASP A 210 6.31 -22.14 3.98
C ASP A 210 6.37 -23.04 2.76
N THR A 211 5.36 -23.89 2.69
CA THR A 211 5.08 -24.78 1.57
C THR A 211 3.58 -24.75 1.25
N PHE A 212 3.20 -25.15 0.03
CA PHE A 212 1.77 -25.33 -0.26
C PHE A 212 1.11 -26.35 0.69
N ARG A 213 1.89 -27.27 1.28
CA ARG A 213 1.38 -28.23 2.25
C ARG A 213 1.09 -27.58 3.59
N SER A 214 2.04 -26.81 4.16
CA SER A 214 1.86 -26.12 5.46
C SER A 214 0.70 -25.12 5.39
N ILE A 215 0.71 -24.25 4.37
CA ILE A 215 -0.38 -23.30 4.16
C ILE A 215 -1.72 -24.01 3.90
N GLY A 216 -1.71 -25.07 3.10
CA GLY A 216 -2.93 -25.84 2.82
C GLY A 216 -3.56 -26.47 4.06
N GLN A 217 -2.76 -26.93 5.01
CA GLN A 217 -3.23 -27.44 6.30
C GLN A 217 -3.83 -26.31 7.16
N GLU A 218 -3.18 -25.17 7.19
CA GLU A 218 -3.64 -24.00 7.96
C GLU A 218 -5.00 -23.46 7.48
N VAL A 219 -5.21 -23.39 6.15
CA VAL A 219 -6.42 -22.80 5.57
C VAL A 219 -7.46 -23.85 5.16
N ASP A 220 -7.28 -25.11 5.54
CA ASP A 220 -8.14 -26.24 5.18
C ASP A 220 -8.40 -26.37 3.66
N ILE A 221 -7.33 -26.25 2.89
CA ILE A 221 -7.35 -26.41 1.43
C ILE A 221 -6.28 -27.44 1.03
N SER A 222 -6.67 -28.50 0.31
CA SER A 222 -5.70 -29.44 -0.23
C SER A 222 -4.54 -28.69 -0.93
N TYR A 223 -3.31 -28.99 -0.55
CA TYR A 223 -2.10 -28.35 -1.09
C TYR A 223 -1.99 -28.48 -2.61
N ARG A 224 -2.46 -29.56 -3.21
CA ARG A 224 -2.55 -29.75 -4.67
C ARG A 224 -3.52 -28.74 -5.30
N LYS A 225 -4.66 -28.52 -4.66
CA LYS A 225 -5.68 -27.56 -5.09
C LYS A 225 -5.18 -26.13 -4.90
N LEU A 226 -4.45 -25.85 -3.81
CA LEU A 226 -3.87 -24.56 -3.53
C LEU A 226 -2.79 -24.21 -4.57
N ALA A 227 -1.84 -25.10 -4.85
CA ALA A 227 -0.83 -24.92 -5.89
C ALA A 227 -1.46 -24.67 -7.27
N LYS A 228 -2.48 -25.50 -7.66
CA LYS A 228 -3.22 -25.32 -8.92
C LYS A 228 -3.92 -23.95 -9.02
N ARG A 229 -4.46 -23.43 -7.90
CA ARG A 229 -5.09 -22.09 -7.86
C ARG A 229 -4.09 -20.98 -8.10
N ASN A 230 -2.84 -21.22 -7.72
CA ASN A 230 -1.71 -20.30 -7.91
C ASN A 230 -0.90 -20.59 -9.18
N GLU A 231 -1.34 -21.56 -10.01
CA GLU A 231 -0.68 -21.92 -11.27
C GLU A 231 0.79 -22.33 -11.08
N ARG A 232 1.04 -23.04 -9.95
CA ARG A 232 2.36 -23.58 -9.57
C ARG A 232 2.31 -25.09 -9.35
N ASN A 233 3.47 -25.72 -9.36
CA ASN A 233 3.61 -27.11 -8.95
C ASN A 233 3.47 -27.22 -7.44
N LYS A 234 2.88 -28.32 -6.96
CA LYS A 234 2.65 -28.58 -5.53
C LYS A 234 3.93 -28.68 -4.69
N ASN A 235 5.07 -28.93 -5.34
CA ASN A 235 6.39 -29.06 -4.71
C ASN A 235 7.27 -27.83 -4.92
N ASP A 236 6.76 -26.77 -5.57
CA ASP A 236 7.53 -25.53 -5.75
C ASP A 236 7.87 -24.93 -4.39
N VAL A 237 9.09 -24.41 -4.30
CA VAL A 237 9.55 -23.63 -3.14
C VAL A 237 8.83 -22.28 -3.14
N LEU A 238 8.26 -21.91 -1.99
CA LEU A 238 7.68 -20.58 -1.78
C LEU A 238 8.74 -19.67 -1.19
N ASN A 239 8.84 -18.47 -1.75
CA ASN A 239 9.67 -17.42 -1.19
C ASN A 239 8.87 -16.58 -0.17
N GLU A 240 9.57 -16.04 0.80
CA GLU A 240 8.96 -15.08 1.72
C GLU A 240 8.40 -13.88 0.94
N GLY A 241 7.13 -13.54 1.21
CA GLY A 241 6.39 -12.49 0.50
C GLY A 241 5.65 -12.96 -0.76
N ASP A 242 5.76 -14.22 -1.18
CA ASP A 242 4.95 -14.75 -2.27
C ASP A 242 3.45 -14.61 -1.95
N ILE A 243 2.68 -14.06 -2.89
CA ILE A 243 1.22 -13.94 -2.76
C ILE A 243 0.57 -15.29 -3.06
N ILE A 244 -0.14 -15.86 -2.10
CA ILE A 244 -0.80 -17.17 -2.25
C ILE A 244 -2.32 -16.98 -2.22
N TYR A 245 -2.96 -17.10 -3.38
CA TYR A 245 -4.41 -16.98 -3.52
C TYR A 245 -5.15 -18.24 -3.06
N LEU A 246 -6.15 -18.06 -2.19
CA LEU A 246 -6.93 -19.16 -1.58
C LEU A 246 -8.09 -19.63 -2.46
N LYS A 247 -8.54 -18.83 -3.42
CA LYS A 247 -9.54 -19.19 -4.43
C LYS A 247 -8.96 -19.05 -5.84
N LYS A 248 -9.68 -19.50 -6.84
CA LYS A 248 -9.30 -19.38 -8.25
C LYS A 248 -9.18 -17.90 -8.63
N LYS A 249 -8.05 -17.49 -9.18
CA LYS A 249 -7.81 -16.11 -9.63
C LYS A 249 -8.80 -15.66 -10.70
N GLN A 250 -9.02 -14.36 -10.82
CA GLN A 250 -9.96 -13.77 -11.76
C GLN A 250 -9.42 -13.83 -13.20
N LYS A 251 -10.29 -13.56 -14.18
CA LYS A 251 -9.87 -13.42 -15.58
C LYS A 251 -9.32 -12.03 -15.88
N ARG A 252 -9.66 -11.02 -15.08
CA ARG A 252 -9.31 -9.61 -15.29
C ARG A 252 -9.00 -8.94 -13.96
N ALA A 253 -8.11 -7.97 -13.97
CA ALA A 253 -7.82 -7.13 -12.82
C ALA A 253 -9.02 -6.25 -12.41
N LEU A 254 -8.92 -5.51 -11.34
CA LEU A 254 -9.96 -4.58 -10.86
C LEU A 254 -10.33 -3.55 -11.94
N LYS A 255 -11.56 -3.01 -11.88
CA LYS A 255 -12.08 -2.06 -12.88
C LYS A 255 -11.19 -0.83 -13.08
N GLN A 256 -10.54 -0.40 -12.03
CA GLN A 256 -9.62 0.73 -12.04
C GLN A 256 -8.45 0.58 -13.04
N PHE A 257 -8.05 -0.63 -13.40
CA PHE A 257 -6.98 -0.89 -14.37
C PHE A 257 -7.47 -0.98 -15.83
N LYS A 258 -8.71 -0.58 -16.15
CA LYS A 258 -9.31 -0.75 -17.47
C LYS A 258 -8.48 -0.10 -18.60
N ASN A 259 -7.97 1.10 -18.38
CA ASN A 259 -7.21 1.87 -19.38
C ASN A 259 -5.76 2.10 -18.93
N GLN A 260 -5.24 1.24 -18.05
CA GLN A 260 -3.90 1.37 -17.51
C GLN A 260 -3.19 0.02 -17.63
N PRO A 261 -2.42 -0.16 -18.71
CA PRO A 261 -1.58 -1.33 -18.86
C PRO A 261 -0.48 -1.32 -17.79
N HIS A 262 -0.06 -2.51 -17.39
CA HIS A 262 1.15 -2.69 -16.61
C HIS A 262 2.37 -2.45 -17.50
N THR A 263 3.32 -1.64 -17.05
CA THR A 263 4.63 -1.51 -17.70
C THR A 263 5.60 -2.45 -17.02
N VAL A 264 6.14 -3.40 -17.78
CA VAL A 264 7.06 -4.42 -17.28
C VAL A 264 8.32 -3.78 -16.72
N LYS A 265 8.71 -4.17 -15.52
CA LYS A 265 9.93 -3.72 -14.83
C LYS A 265 11.01 -4.79 -14.90
N SER A 266 12.25 -4.40 -14.58
CA SER A 266 13.35 -5.35 -14.47
C SER A 266 13.05 -6.46 -13.47
N GLY A 267 13.28 -7.71 -13.87
CA GLY A 267 13.07 -8.90 -13.03
C GLY A 267 11.64 -9.41 -12.95
N GLU A 268 10.65 -8.75 -13.57
CA GLU A 268 9.26 -9.22 -13.55
C GLU A 268 9.01 -10.28 -14.64
N SER A 269 8.48 -11.42 -14.24
CA SER A 269 7.92 -12.42 -15.14
C SER A 269 6.42 -12.17 -15.39
N LEU A 270 5.88 -12.77 -16.46
CA LEU A 270 4.43 -12.75 -16.70
C LEU A 270 3.63 -13.40 -15.55
N TYR A 271 4.25 -14.38 -14.88
CA TYR A 271 3.66 -15.00 -13.70
C TYR A 271 3.55 -14.00 -12.54
N ASP A 272 4.63 -13.27 -12.25
CA ASP A 272 4.64 -12.27 -11.18
C ASP A 272 3.60 -11.17 -11.44
N ILE A 273 3.52 -10.70 -12.68
CA ILE A 273 2.51 -9.71 -13.10
C ILE A 273 1.09 -10.28 -12.92
N ALA A 274 0.84 -11.51 -13.34
CA ALA A 274 -0.47 -12.14 -13.17
C ALA A 274 -0.82 -12.35 -11.69
N GLN A 275 0.17 -12.70 -10.87
CA GLN A 275 0.01 -12.89 -9.42
C GLN A 275 -0.29 -11.57 -8.74
N MET A 276 0.46 -10.52 -9.05
CA MET A 276 0.29 -9.16 -8.55
C MET A 276 -1.14 -8.62 -8.76
N TYR A 277 -1.73 -8.86 -9.95
CA TYR A 277 -3.08 -8.41 -10.27
C TYR A 277 -4.20 -9.38 -9.88
N GLY A 278 -3.87 -10.52 -9.28
CA GLY A 278 -4.83 -11.56 -8.90
C GLY A 278 -5.58 -12.14 -10.10
N ILE A 279 -4.92 -12.25 -11.25
CA ILE A 279 -5.48 -12.76 -12.49
C ILE A 279 -4.77 -14.05 -12.92
N ARG A 280 -5.47 -14.85 -13.73
CA ARG A 280 -4.88 -16.08 -14.26
C ARG A 280 -3.84 -15.74 -15.30
N LEU A 281 -2.69 -16.42 -15.26
CA LEU A 281 -1.61 -16.27 -16.23
C LEU A 281 -2.12 -16.46 -17.67
N LYS A 282 -2.90 -17.53 -17.91
CA LYS A 282 -3.55 -17.78 -19.21
C LYS A 282 -4.45 -16.61 -19.68
N SER A 283 -5.06 -15.88 -18.74
CA SER A 283 -5.88 -14.71 -19.11
C SER A 283 -5.01 -13.51 -19.47
N LEU A 284 -3.85 -13.33 -18.85
CA LEU A 284 -2.86 -12.31 -19.21
C LEU A 284 -2.35 -12.55 -20.64
N TYR A 285 -1.94 -13.78 -20.97
CA TYR A 285 -1.54 -14.17 -22.32
C TYR A 285 -2.64 -13.83 -23.35
N LYS A 286 -3.88 -14.30 -23.10
CA LYS A 286 -5.01 -14.10 -24.01
C LYS A 286 -5.35 -12.61 -24.23
N MET A 287 -5.32 -11.79 -23.15
CA MET A 287 -5.62 -10.36 -23.26
C MET A 287 -4.62 -9.60 -24.12
N ASN A 288 -3.38 -10.05 -24.13
CA ASN A 288 -2.28 -9.39 -24.83
C ASN A 288 -1.90 -10.10 -26.14
N LYS A 289 -2.62 -11.17 -26.52
CA LYS A 289 -2.34 -11.99 -27.71
C LYS A 289 -0.89 -12.51 -27.75
N LEU A 290 -0.37 -12.89 -26.57
CA LEU A 290 0.98 -13.43 -26.42
C LEU A 290 0.98 -14.91 -26.79
N ASP A 291 2.04 -15.38 -27.43
CA ASP A 291 2.35 -16.81 -27.60
C ASP A 291 3.08 -17.40 -26.38
N ASP A 292 3.20 -18.71 -26.34
CA ASP A 292 3.80 -19.40 -25.19
C ASP A 292 5.32 -19.15 -25.05
N ASN A 293 5.97 -18.62 -26.09
CA ASN A 293 7.41 -18.31 -26.12
C ASN A 293 7.69 -16.84 -25.83
N TYR A 294 6.66 -16.02 -25.60
CA TYR A 294 6.83 -14.60 -25.35
C TYR A 294 7.63 -14.36 -24.06
N MET A 295 8.71 -13.62 -24.19
CA MET A 295 9.57 -13.17 -23.09
C MET A 295 9.31 -11.68 -22.81
N PRO A 296 8.84 -11.31 -21.60
CA PRO A 296 8.57 -9.90 -21.30
C PRO A 296 9.88 -9.09 -21.28
N ARG A 297 9.86 -7.91 -21.88
CA ARG A 297 10.98 -6.96 -21.88
C ARG A 297 10.61 -5.76 -21.03
N VAL A 298 11.61 -5.17 -20.36
CA VAL A 298 11.42 -3.93 -19.61
C VAL A 298 10.83 -2.85 -20.51
N GLY A 299 9.74 -2.23 -20.07
CA GLY A 299 9.00 -1.22 -20.83
C GLY A 299 7.80 -1.74 -21.62
N ASP A 300 7.66 -3.06 -21.81
CA ASP A 300 6.47 -3.64 -22.46
C ASP A 300 5.19 -3.24 -21.70
N LYS A 301 4.15 -2.91 -22.45
CA LYS A 301 2.85 -2.52 -21.88
C LYS A 301 1.85 -3.66 -22.00
N LEU A 302 1.53 -4.29 -20.87
CA LEU A 302 0.63 -5.42 -20.80
C LEU A 302 -0.74 -5.03 -20.25
N ARG A 303 -1.80 -5.29 -21.01
CA ARG A 303 -3.17 -5.16 -20.53
C ARG A 303 -3.42 -6.19 -19.42
N VAL A 304 -3.98 -5.74 -18.31
CA VAL A 304 -4.33 -6.60 -17.17
C VAL A 304 -5.85 -6.69 -16.96
N ARG A 305 -6.60 -5.85 -17.75
CA ARG A 305 -8.06 -5.83 -17.73
C ARG A 305 -8.67 -5.64 -19.11
#